data_0fb4724a1698b4e59b137d30de7db12e
#
_entry.id   0fb4724a1698b4e59b137d30de7db12e
#
_cell.length_a   1.000
_cell.length_b   1.000
_cell.length_c   1.000
_cell.angle_alpha   90.00
_cell.angle_beta   90.00
_cell.angle_gamma   90.00
#
_symmetry.space_group_name_H-M   'P 1'
#
loop_
_entity.id
_entity.type
_entity.pdbx_description
1 polymer ?
#
loop_
_entity_poly.entity_id
_entity_poly.type
_entity_poly.pdbx_seq_one_letter_code
_entity_poly.pdbx_strand_id
1 'polypeptide(L)'
;MDSIFFGKLNIEVAAASGIEAVVKRELVRLGYEPSGANLGRIEFEGTFEDVLRANVFLRSANRVRIVLAKFKAETFDELFDGIFSMRWQDVLTRDARIIVDAKSVKSKLFALSAVQSVVKKAIISKLSTVYNGTFDESGAPYCIEAAIVDDVVTVTLDTSGEGLHKRGYRTYLGEAPIRETLAAAMIQLSVWNPERVLIDPFCGSGTIPVEASLIGLDIAPGMNRNFACEQFANAPKVREKVQDEAEQRIKRDRQLRISGFDINKDAIKLALKHAERAGVKDNIHFQVQDMRDLSSKYAHGVIITNPPYGERLMKEDELKALYRDFGRVTAKLDEWCVYAITSYRGFEKYFGRRADKVRKLYNSELECNFYQYLASPPPKRDGQTR
;
A
#
# COMPACT_ATOMS: atom_id res chain seq x y z
N MET A 1 23.51 -23.98 -12.99
CA MET A 1 22.45 -23.25 -13.69
C MET A 1 22.30 -21.93 -12.93
N ASP A 2 22.52 -20.84 -13.63
CA ASP A 2 22.49 -19.53 -12.97
C ASP A 2 21.03 -19.10 -12.82
N SER A 3 20.58 -18.96 -11.57
CA SER A 3 19.24 -18.45 -11.29
C SER A 3 19.09 -17.01 -11.81
N ILE A 4 17.89 -16.66 -12.33
CA ILE A 4 17.59 -15.31 -12.80
C ILE A 4 17.79 -14.24 -11.73
N PHE A 5 17.75 -14.62 -10.46
CA PHE A 5 17.84 -13.72 -9.31
C PHE A 5 19.22 -13.07 -9.11
N PHE A 6 20.26 -13.55 -9.81
CA PHE A 6 21.60 -12.95 -9.82
C PHE A 6 21.84 -11.94 -10.94
N GLY A 7 20.86 -11.76 -11.82
CA GLY A 7 20.89 -10.82 -12.93
C GLY A 7 20.09 -9.54 -12.69
N LYS A 8 19.95 -8.76 -13.76
CA LYS A 8 19.04 -7.60 -13.81
C LYS A 8 17.62 -8.11 -13.99
N LEU A 9 16.69 -7.58 -13.22
CA LEU A 9 15.29 -7.99 -13.16
C LEU A 9 14.38 -6.85 -13.59
N ASN A 10 13.30 -7.18 -14.29
CA ASN A 10 12.16 -6.27 -14.46
C ASN A 10 11.22 -6.46 -13.27
N ILE A 11 11.02 -5.40 -12.51
CA ILE A 11 10.24 -5.40 -11.27
C ILE A 11 8.95 -4.63 -11.48
N GLU A 12 7.83 -5.27 -11.18
CA GLU A 12 6.49 -4.68 -11.23
C GLU A 12 6.02 -4.35 -9.81
N VAL A 13 5.51 -3.14 -9.62
CA VAL A 13 4.88 -2.69 -8.38
C VAL A 13 3.40 -2.45 -8.63
N ALA A 14 2.55 -3.17 -7.89
CA ALA A 14 1.11 -2.98 -7.96
C ALA A 14 0.65 -1.88 -7.00
N ALA A 15 -0.03 -0.88 -7.53
CA ALA A 15 -0.66 0.21 -6.78
C ALA A 15 -2.19 0.13 -6.88
N ALA A 16 -2.91 0.65 -5.89
CA ALA A 16 -4.34 0.88 -6.04
C ALA A 16 -4.59 2.04 -7.02
N SER A 17 -5.77 1.99 -7.67
CA SER A 17 -6.17 3.06 -8.60
C SER A 17 -6.23 4.41 -7.89
N GLY A 18 -5.67 5.45 -8.52
CA GLY A 18 -5.63 6.82 -8.02
C GLY A 18 -4.41 7.19 -7.17
N ILE A 19 -3.58 6.21 -6.77
CA ILE A 19 -2.34 6.45 -6.00
C ILE A 19 -1.06 6.07 -6.75
N GLU A 20 -1.14 5.71 -8.03
CA GLU A 20 0.01 5.31 -8.85
C GLU A 20 1.12 6.39 -8.85
N ALA A 21 0.74 7.65 -8.93
CA ALA A 21 1.68 8.78 -8.87
C ALA A 21 2.40 8.89 -7.52
N VAL A 22 1.77 8.43 -6.43
CA VAL A 22 2.40 8.37 -5.10
C VAL A 22 3.49 7.30 -5.11
N VAL A 23 3.14 6.08 -5.56
CA VAL A 23 4.09 4.96 -5.66
C VAL A 23 5.26 5.29 -6.58
N LYS A 24 5.01 5.94 -7.72
CA LYS A 24 6.11 6.44 -8.58
C LYS A 24 7.07 7.38 -7.84
N ARG A 25 6.53 8.33 -7.07
CA ARG A 25 7.37 9.24 -6.27
C ARG A 25 8.16 8.50 -5.18
N GLU A 26 7.57 7.46 -4.57
CA GLU A 26 8.29 6.60 -3.63
C GLU A 26 9.46 5.89 -4.30
N LEU A 27 9.26 5.30 -5.49
CA LEU A 27 10.32 4.65 -6.28
C LEU A 27 11.44 5.63 -6.65
N VAL A 28 11.10 6.83 -7.12
CA VAL A 28 12.10 7.87 -7.42
C VAL A 28 12.91 8.27 -6.18
N ARG A 29 12.26 8.40 -5.01
CA ARG A 29 12.97 8.68 -3.74
C ARG A 29 13.89 7.54 -3.29
N LEU A 30 13.61 6.31 -3.72
CA LEU A 30 14.48 5.15 -3.50
C LEU A 30 15.62 5.04 -4.52
N GLY A 31 15.66 5.95 -5.51
CA GLY A 31 16.71 6.01 -6.55
C GLY A 31 16.39 5.23 -7.82
N TYR A 32 15.13 4.80 -8.01
CA TYR A 32 14.71 4.08 -9.21
C TYR A 32 14.11 4.99 -10.27
N GLU A 33 14.15 4.54 -11.52
CA GLU A 33 13.51 5.19 -12.67
C GLU A 33 12.25 4.42 -13.08
N PRO A 34 11.07 4.72 -12.51
CA PRO A 34 9.84 3.99 -12.80
C PRO A 34 9.29 4.34 -14.18
N SER A 35 8.99 3.31 -14.96
CA SER A 35 8.31 3.39 -16.24
C SER A 35 6.86 2.92 -16.16
N GLY A 36 6.04 3.25 -17.14
CA GLY A 36 4.64 2.85 -17.20
C GLY A 36 3.80 3.40 -16.04
N ALA A 37 2.53 3.20 -16.09
CA ALA A 37 1.51 3.21 -15.03
C ALA A 37 0.20 2.78 -15.69
N ASN A 38 0.16 1.57 -16.22
CA ASN A 38 -1.05 1.07 -16.84
C ASN A 38 -1.78 0.16 -15.84
N LEU A 39 -3.06 0.42 -15.61
CA LEU A 39 -3.92 -0.38 -14.73
C LEU A 39 -3.33 -0.64 -13.32
N GLY A 40 -2.70 0.38 -12.72
CA GLY A 40 -2.11 0.26 -11.40
C GLY A 40 -0.78 -0.52 -11.34
N ARG A 41 -0.13 -0.77 -12.50
CA ARG A 41 1.15 -1.48 -12.59
C ARG A 41 2.26 -0.51 -12.99
N ILE A 42 3.29 -0.44 -12.19
CA ILE A 42 4.46 0.44 -12.37
C ILE A 42 5.68 -0.47 -12.45
N GLU A 43 6.53 -0.28 -13.45
CA GLU A 43 7.70 -1.12 -13.66
C GLU A 43 8.99 -0.32 -13.47
N PHE A 44 10.04 -0.98 -12.98
CA PHE A 44 11.39 -0.47 -12.94
C PHE A 44 12.39 -1.64 -13.06
N GLU A 45 13.64 -1.33 -13.39
CA GLU A 45 14.70 -2.33 -13.48
C GLU A 45 15.58 -2.29 -12.23
N GLY A 46 15.98 -3.46 -11.74
CA GLY A 46 16.84 -3.57 -10.56
C GLY A 46 17.40 -4.98 -10.37
N THR A 47 18.01 -5.19 -9.23
CA THR A 47 18.54 -6.48 -8.76
C THR A 47 17.56 -7.16 -7.80
N PHE A 48 17.88 -8.35 -7.32
CA PHE A 48 17.08 -9.00 -6.28
C PHE A 48 17.12 -8.25 -4.93
N GLU A 49 18.20 -7.53 -4.65
CA GLU A 49 18.27 -6.61 -3.51
C GLU A 49 17.22 -5.50 -3.65
N ASP A 50 17.04 -4.95 -4.85
CA ASP A 50 16.05 -3.90 -5.12
C ASP A 50 14.61 -4.43 -5.02
N VAL A 51 14.37 -5.71 -5.33
CA VAL A 51 13.10 -6.38 -5.06
C VAL A 51 12.79 -6.35 -3.56
N LEU A 52 13.74 -6.74 -2.72
CA LEU A 52 13.53 -6.74 -1.27
C LEU A 52 13.44 -5.31 -0.72
N ARG A 53 14.27 -4.36 -1.20
CA ARG A 53 14.17 -2.95 -0.84
C ARG A 53 12.80 -2.37 -1.16
N ALA A 54 12.25 -2.66 -2.35
CA ALA A 54 10.91 -2.22 -2.72
C ALA A 54 9.83 -2.78 -1.78
N ASN A 55 9.92 -4.05 -1.39
CA ASN A 55 9.01 -4.66 -0.41
C ASN A 55 9.13 -4.02 0.98
N VAL A 56 10.33 -3.69 1.42
CA VAL A 56 10.59 -3.12 2.76
C VAL A 56 10.19 -1.65 2.83
N PHE A 57 10.49 -0.84 1.80
CA PHE A 57 10.40 0.63 1.88
C PHE A 57 9.12 1.22 1.28
N LEU A 58 8.45 0.55 0.32
CA LEU A 58 7.26 1.11 -0.30
C LEU A 58 6.08 1.16 0.67
N ARG A 59 5.52 2.34 0.85
CA ARG A 59 4.46 2.64 1.81
C ARG A 59 3.06 2.50 1.21
N SER A 60 2.92 2.89 -0.07
CA SER A 60 1.62 2.98 -0.76
C SER A 60 1.38 1.86 -1.78
N ALA A 61 2.38 1.01 -2.03
CA ALA A 61 2.26 -0.14 -2.92
C ALA A 61 1.50 -1.31 -2.27
N ASN A 62 0.81 -2.09 -3.08
CA ASN A 62 0.09 -3.27 -2.63
C ASN A 62 0.94 -4.54 -2.68
N ARG A 63 1.79 -4.69 -3.72
CA ARG A 63 2.67 -5.83 -3.96
C ARG A 63 3.87 -5.44 -4.83
N VAL A 64 4.94 -6.19 -4.69
CA VAL A 64 6.10 -6.17 -5.59
C VAL A 64 6.22 -7.54 -6.25
N ARG A 65 6.48 -7.56 -7.54
CA ARG A 65 6.59 -8.78 -8.37
C ARG A 65 7.78 -8.71 -9.29
N ILE A 66 8.30 -9.85 -9.70
CA ILE A 66 9.29 -9.96 -10.78
C ILE A 66 8.53 -10.33 -12.06
N VAL A 67 8.72 -9.57 -13.12
CA VAL A 67 8.17 -9.89 -14.44
C VAL A 67 9.05 -10.95 -15.09
N LEU A 68 8.45 -12.10 -15.36
CA LEU A 68 9.16 -13.26 -15.92
C LEU A 68 9.07 -13.29 -17.46
N ALA A 69 7.90 -12.95 -18.01
CA ALA A 69 7.67 -12.91 -19.45
C ALA A 69 6.48 -12.01 -19.81
N LYS A 70 6.50 -11.54 -21.07
CA LYS A 70 5.34 -10.92 -21.73
C LYS A 70 5.21 -11.49 -23.14
N PHE A 71 4.03 -11.98 -23.51
CA PHE A 71 3.75 -12.52 -24.84
C PHE A 71 2.26 -12.42 -25.17
N LYS A 72 1.89 -12.52 -26.46
CA LYS A 72 0.50 -12.52 -26.90
C LYS A 72 -0.05 -13.95 -26.87
N ALA A 73 -1.30 -14.11 -26.37
CA ALA A 73 -2.04 -15.37 -26.45
C ALA A 73 -3.54 -15.09 -26.57
N GLU A 74 -4.15 -15.60 -27.62
CA GLU A 74 -5.57 -15.50 -27.88
C GLU A 74 -6.29 -16.85 -27.68
N THR A 75 -5.51 -17.95 -27.58
CA THR A 75 -5.98 -19.33 -27.39
C THR A 75 -5.28 -19.97 -26.18
N PHE A 76 -5.88 -21.04 -25.63
CA PHE A 76 -5.25 -21.81 -24.54
C PHE A 76 -3.99 -22.54 -24.99
N ASP A 77 -3.89 -22.94 -26.27
CA ASP A 77 -2.68 -23.57 -26.82
C ASP A 77 -1.54 -22.56 -26.88
N GLU A 78 -1.79 -21.34 -27.38
CA GLU A 78 -0.79 -20.25 -27.38
C GLU A 78 -0.36 -19.89 -25.97
N LEU A 79 -1.29 -19.86 -25.00
CA LEU A 79 -0.96 -19.64 -23.60
C LEU A 79 -0.07 -20.75 -23.06
N PHE A 80 -0.42 -22.02 -23.32
CA PHE A 80 0.37 -23.18 -22.89
C PHE A 80 1.78 -23.11 -23.48
N ASP A 81 1.93 -22.93 -24.78
CA ASP A 81 3.21 -22.89 -25.47
C ASP A 81 4.09 -21.75 -24.98
N GLY A 82 3.52 -20.54 -24.79
CA GLY A 82 4.24 -19.41 -24.24
C GLY A 82 4.80 -19.69 -22.83
N ILE A 83 3.99 -20.24 -21.95
CA ILE A 83 4.41 -20.64 -20.58
C ILE A 83 5.42 -21.80 -20.63
N PHE A 84 5.20 -22.80 -21.46
CA PHE A 84 6.08 -23.96 -21.57
C PHE A 84 7.48 -23.60 -22.13
N SER A 85 7.56 -22.59 -22.99
CA SER A 85 8.83 -22.12 -23.57
C SER A 85 9.78 -21.50 -22.55
N MET A 86 9.26 -21.04 -21.40
CA MET A 86 10.06 -20.35 -20.37
C MET A 86 11.04 -21.32 -19.67
N ARG A 87 12.15 -20.75 -19.16
CA ARG A 87 13.17 -21.49 -18.42
C ARG A 87 12.84 -21.56 -16.93
N TRP A 88 11.80 -22.30 -16.59
CA TRP A 88 11.28 -22.40 -15.23
C TRP A 88 12.31 -22.93 -14.20
N GLN A 89 13.26 -23.75 -14.62
CA GLN A 89 14.35 -24.25 -13.79
C GLN A 89 15.31 -23.14 -13.28
N ASP A 90 15.30 -21.96 -13.92
CA ASP A 90 16.11 -20.82 -13.48
C ASP A 90 15.37 -19.98 -12.43
N VAL A 91 14.06 -20.21 -12.28
CA VAL A 91 13.16 -19.51 -11.35
C VAL A 91 12.80 -20.40 -10.15
N LEU A 92 12.39 -21.64 -10.41
CA LEU A 92 11.79 -22.57 -9.46
C LEU A 92 12.77 -23.66 -9.05
N THR A 93 12.79 -23.99 -7.75
CA THR A 93 13.48 -25.18 -7.25
C THR A 93 12.71 -26.45 -7.60
N ARG A 94 13.38 -27.61 -7.52
CA ARG A 94 12.78 -28.91 -7.88
C ARG A 94 11.55 -29.26 -7.04
N ASP A 95 11.47 -28.77 -5.82
CA ASP A 95 10.43 -29.01 -4.83
C ASP A 95 9.45 -27.84 -4.67
N ALA A 96 9.57 -26.77 -5.48
CA ALA A 96 8.78 -25.56 -5.37
C ALA A 96 7.27 -25.85 -5.41
N ARG A 97 6.50 -25.32 -4.46
CA ARG A 97 5.05 -25.39 -4.49
C ARG A 97 4.48 -24.27 -5.39
N ILE A 98 3.91 -24.65 -6.51
CA ILE A 98 3.43 -23.72 -7.53
C ILE A 98 1.97 -23.34 -7.26
N ILE A 99 1.75 -22.05 -7.00
CA ILE A 99 0.42 -21.45 -6.85
C ILE A 99 0.23 -20.50 -8.01
N VAL A 100 -0.86 -20.68 -8.78
CA VAL A 100 -1.15 -19.82 -9.93
C VAL A 100 -2.39 -18.98 -9.66
N ASP A 101 -2.25 -17.67 -9.82
CA ASP A 101 -3.35 -16.72 -9.88
C ASP A 101 -3.52 -16.21 -11.32
N ALA A 102 -4.74 -15.80 -11.69
CA ALA A 102 -5.04 -15.30 -13.01
C ALA A 102 -5.92 -14.06 -12.96
N LYS A 103 -5.68 -13.14 -13.90
CA LYS A 103 -6.51 -11.97 -14.15
C LYS A 103 -6.70 -11.81 -15.64
N SER A 104 -7.88 -11.37 -16.06
CA SER A 104 -8.16 -11.11 -17.46
C SER A 104 -9.01 -9.85 -17.61
N VAL A 105 -8.58 -8.96 -18.50
CA VAL A 105 -9.27 -7.71 -18.84
C VAL A 105 -9.27 -7.54 -20.33
N LYS A 106 -10.45 -7.39 -20.95
CA LYS A 106 -10.62 -7.16 -22.40
C LYS A 106 -9.88 -8.19 -23.26
N SER A 107 -9.92 -9.46 -22.91
CA SER A 107 -9.15 -10.52 -23.56
C SER A 107 -10.04 -11.70 -23.92
N LYS A 108 -9.65 -12.47 -24.94
CA LYS A 108 -10.36 -13.69 -25.36
C LYS A 108 -10.31 -14.78 -24.31
N LEU A 109 -9.21 -14.89 -23.57
CA LEU A 109 -9.01 -15.83 -22.47
C LEU A 109 -9.54 -15.22 -21.17
N PHE A 110 -10.84 -15.36 -20.88
CA PHE A 110 -11.50 -14.77 -19.70
C PHE A 110 -11.86 -15.79 -18.60
N ALA A 111 -11.83 -17.09 -18.90
CA ALA A 111 -12.13 -18.14 -17.92
C ALA A 111 -10.94 -18.35 -16.96
N LEU A 112 -10.90 -17.60 -15.85
CA LEU A 112 -9.74 -17.51 -14.96
C LEU A 112 -9.28 -18.88 -14.43
N SER A 113 -10.21 -19.76 -14.03
CA SER A 113 -9.86 -21.11 -13.57
C SER A 113 -9.20 -21.98 -14.65
N ALA A 114 -9.64 -21.84 -15.90
CA ALA A 114 -9.01 -22.52 -17.02
C ALA A 114 -7.61 -21.95 -17.31
N VAL A 115 -7.44 -20.61 -17.27
CA VAL A 115 -6.12 -19.96 -17.40
C VAL A 115 -5.18 -20.48 -16.32
N GLN A 116 -5.59 -20.49 -15.04
CA GLN A 116 -4.79 -21.01 -13.91
C GLN A 116 -4.35 -22.46 -14.15
N SER A 117 -5.28 -23.31 -14.57
CA SER A 117 -5.02 -24.74 -14.82
C SER A 117 -4.04 -24.95 -15.97
N VAL A 118 -4.20 -24.23 -17.09
CA VAL A 118 -3.30 -24.30 -18.25
C VAL A 118 -1.90 -23.82 -17.88
N VAL A 119 -1.79 -22.68 -17.20
CA VAL A 119 -0.49 -22.13 -16.75
C VAL A 119 0.20 -23.12 -15.82
N LYS A 120 -0.48 -23.63 -14.78
CA LYS A 120 0.11 -24.62 -13.86
C LYS A 120 0.55 -25.88 -14.60
N LYS A 121 -0.29 -26.41 -15.50
CA LYS A 121 0.03 -27.60 -16.30
C LYS A 121 1.27 -27.36 -17.16
N ALA A 122 1.40 -26.22 -17.84
CA ALA A 122 2.52 -25.90 -18.70
C ALA A 122 3.85 -25.82 -17.88
N ILE A 123 3.82 -25.17 -16.69
CA ILE A 123 4.98 -25.09 -15.80
C ILE A 123 5.41 -26.47 -15.36
N ILE A 124 4.50 -27.29 -14.84
CA ILE A 124 4.81 -28.65 -14.36
C ILE A 124 5.32 -29.51 -15.51
N SER A 125 4.69 -29.45 -16.70
CA SER A 125 5.14 -30.19 -17.87
C SER A 125 6.57 -29.82 -18.26
N LYS A 126 6.93 -28.53 -18.25
CA LYS A 126 8.28 -28.05 -18.54
C LYS A 126 9.29 -28.57 -17.51
N LEU A 127 8.99 -28.43 -16.22
CA LEU A 127 9.87 -28.88 -15.13
C LEU A 127 10.06 -30.41 -15.16
N SER A 128 9.01 -31.17 -15.49
CA SER A 128 9.10 -32.64 -15.64
C SER A 128 10.06 -33.04 -16.77
N THR A 129 10.15 -32.27 -17.86
CA THR A 129 11.13 -32.54 -18.93
C THR A 129 12.57 -32.23 -18.48
N VAL A 130 12.75 -31.26 -17.58
CA VAL A 130 14.07 -30.84 -17.10
C VAL A 130 14.60 -31.78 -15.98
N TYR A 131 13.73 -32.18 -15.07
CA TYR A 131 14.11 -32.93 -13.87
C TYR A 131 13.89 -34.44 -13.98
N ASN A 132 13.40 -34.95 -15.09
CA ASN A 132 13.17 -36.40 -15.36
C ASN A 132 12.37 -37.09 -14.24
N GLY A 133 11.16 -36.60 -13.95
CA GLY A 133 10.33 -37.24 -12.92
C GLY A 133 9.15 -36.43 -12.43
N THR A 134 8.52 -36.88 -11.36
CA THR A 134 7.40 -36.22 -10.71
C THR A 134 7.85 -35.00 -9.89
N PHE A 135 7.01 -33.99 -9.90
CA PHE A 135 7.21 -32.76 -9.14
C PHE A 135 6.35 -32.83 -7.88
N ASP A 136 6.94 -32.82 -6.67
CA ASP A 136 6.23 -33.13 -5.42
C ASP A 136 5.63 -31.93 -4.69
N GLU A 137 5.97 -30.72 -5.10
CA GLU A 137 5.48 -29.45 -4.52
C GLU A 137 5.60 -29.35 -2.99
N SER A 138 6.62 -29.98 -2.38
CA SER A 138 6.82 -30.02 -0.92
C SER A 138 7.55 -28.80 -0.35
N GLY A 139 8.16 -28.00 -1.20
CA GLY A 139 9.00 -26.86 -0.82
C GLY A 139 8.25 -25.54 -0.63
N ALA A 140 9.01 -24.45 -0.72
CA ALA A 140 8.48 -23.09 -0.55
C ALA A 140 7.44 -22.73 -1.60
N PRO A 141 6.41 -21.92 -1.24
CA PRO A 141 5.40 -21.47 -2.19
C PRO A 141 5.95 -20.41 -3.15
N TYR A 142 5.73 -20.59 -4.44
CA TYR A 142 5.98 -19.64 -5.50
C TYR A 142 4.65 -19.25 -6.12
N CYS A 143 4.19 -18.02 -5.83
CA CYS A 143 2.93 -17.50 -6.35
C CYS A 143 3.18 -16.81 -7.70
N ILE A 144 2.64 -17.36 -8.76
CA ILE A 144 2.78 -16.89 -10.14
C ILE A 144 1.44 -16.28 -10.56
N GLU A 145 1.43 -15.04 -11.01
CA GLU A 145 0.25 -14.40 -11.60
C GLU A 145 0.39 -14.37 -13.13
N ALA A 146 -0.61 -14.87 -13.83
CA ALA A 146 -0.80 -14.68 -15.27
C ALA A 146 -1.88 -13.61 -15.48
N ALA A 147 -1.48 -12.39 -15.82
CA ALA A 147 -2.40 -11.30 -16.10
C ALA A 147 -2.51 -11.09 -17.60
N ILE A 148 -3.73 -11.18 -18.13
CA ILE A 148 -4.02 -11.03 -19.56
C ILE A 148 -4.77 -9.72 -19.77
N VAL A 149 -4.19 -8.80 -20.51
CA VAL A 149 -4.78 -7.51 -20.84
C VAL A 149 -4.67 -7.27 -22.34
N ASP A 150 -5.81 -7.05 -23.01
CA ASP A 150 -5.87 -6.88 -24.47
C ASP A 150 -5.10 -8.02 -25.20
N ASP A 151 -5.33 -9.28 -24.77
CA ASP A 151 -4.69 -10.52 -25.24
C ASP A 151 -3.16 -10.62 -25.04
N VAL A 152 -2.56 -9.69 -24.28
CA VAL A 152 -1.14 -9.77 -23.87
C VAL A 152 -1.05 -10.37 -22.47
N VAL A 153 -0.38 -11.51 -22.37
CA VAL A 153 -0.08 -12.21 -21.12
C VAL A 153 1.17 -11.62 -20.49
N THR A 154 1.05 -11.18 -19.24
CA THR A 154 2.19 -10.83 -18.40
C THR A 154 2.29 -11.87 -17.29
N VAL A 155 3.40 -12.59 -17.24
CA VAL A 155 3.68 -13.60 -16.20
C VAL A 155 4.57 -12.97 -15.15
N THR A 156 4.12 -12.98 -13.90
CA THR A 156 4.87 -12.39 -12.78
C THR A 156 5.02 -13.36 -11.62
N LEU A 157 6.12 -13.25 -10.88
CA LEU A 157 6.38 -13.95 -9.61
C LEU A 157 6.15 -12.99 -8.45
N ASP A 158 5.23 -13.32 -7.54
CA ASP A 158 4.99 -12.54 -6.32
C ASP A 158 6.15 -12.67 -5.35
N THR A 159 6.70 -11.54 -4.94
CA THR A 159 7.81 -11.46 -3.99
C THR A 159 7.37 -11.00 -2.60
N SER A 160 6.17 -10.46 -2.48
CA SER A 160 5.63 -9.90 -1.24
C SER A 160 5.03 -10.95 -0.30
N GLY A 161 4.35 -11.96 -0.85
CA GLY A 161 3.56 -12.92 -0.09
C GLY A 161 2.26 -12.30 0.41
N GLU A 162 2.13 -11.98 1.69
CA GLU A 162 1.01 -11.16 2.16
C GLU A 162 1.08 -9.74 1.59
N GLY A 163 -0.08 -9.13 1.34
CA GLY A 163 -0.16 -7.76 0.82
C GLY A 163 0.60 -6.76 1.70
N LEU A 164 1.24 -5.75 1.08
CA LEU A 164 2.08 -4.79 1.78
C LEU A 164 1.33 -3.94 2.82
N HIS A 165 0.00 -3.82 2.72
CA HIS A 165 -0.82 -3.19 3.76
C HIS A 165 -0.72 -3.92 5.12
N LYS A 166 -0.47 -5.23 5.15
CA LYS A 166 -0.26 -5.98 6.38
C LYS A 166 1.13 -5.69 6.96
N ARG A 167 1.29 -4.58 7.69
CA ARG A 167 2.56 -4.14 8.28
C ARG A 167 3.02 -5.01 9.47
N GLY A 168 2.11 -5.78 10.06
CA GLY A 168 2.38 -6.60 11.24
C GLY A 168 1.96 -5.96 12.57
N TYR A 169 1.73 -4.64 12.63
CA TYR A 169 1.31 -4.00 13.88
C TYR A 169 -0.18 -4.20 14.21
N ARG A 170 -1.01 -4.50 13.22
CA ARG A 170 -2.46 -4.65 13.36
C ARG A 170 -2.83 -6.07 13.74
N THR A 171 -3.54 -6.26 14.85
CA THR A 171 -3.96 -7.58 15.36
C THR A 171 -5.44 -7.84 15.23
N TYR A 172 -6.25 -6.80 15.20
CA TYR A 172 -7.70 -6.89 15.11
C TYR A 172 -8.20 -5.95 14.02
N LEU A 173 -9.09 -6.46 13.19
CA LEU A 173 -9.77 -5.70 12.16
C LEU A 173 -11.12 -5.29 12.75
N GLY A 174 -11.26 -4.02 13.13
CA GLY A 174 -12.58 -3.43 13.38
C GLY A 174 -13.43 -3.41 12.11
N GLU A 175 -14.67 -2.94 12.20
CA GLU A 175 -15.52 -2.78 11.03
C GLU A 175 -14.92 -1.76 10.04
N ALA A 176 -14.71 -2.19 8.79
CA ALA A 176 -14.26 -1.41 7.63
C ALA A 176 -13.06 -0.45 7.84
N PRO A 177 -11.92 -0.91 8.39
CA PRO A 177 -10.77 -0.05 8.60
C PRO A 177 -10.14 0.37 7.28
N ILE A 178 -9.57 1.60 7.26
CA ILE A 178 -8.75 2.04 6.14
C ILE A 178 -7.50 1.16 6.03
N ARG A 179 -7.10 0.79 4.80
CA ARG A 179 -5.84 0.07 4.57
C ARG A 179 -4.65 0.95 4.85
N GLU A 180 -3.60 0.39 5.42
CA GLU A 180 -2.36 1.09 5.78
C GLU A 180 -1.70 1.74 4.56
N THR A 181 -1.70 1.05 3.40
CA THR A 181 -1.18 1.60 2.13
C THR A 181 -1.97 2.81 1.64
N LEU A 182 -3.29 2.82 1.86
CA LEU A 182 -4.14 3.96 1.52
C LEU A 182 -3.92 5.13 2.49
N ALA A 183 -3.82 4.85 3.80
CA ALA A 183 -3.51 5.88 4.81
C ALA A 183 -2.16 6.55 4.52
N ALA A 184 -1.11 5.76 4.22
CA ALA A 184 0.19 6.28 3.83
C ALA A 184 0.12 7.14 2.55
N ALA A 185 -0.69 6.72 1.56
CA ALA A 185 -0.91 7.50 0.34
C ALA A 185 -1.63 8.83 0.62
N MET A 186 -2.66 8.85 1.48
CA MET A 186 -3.36 10.06 1.88
C MET A 186 -2.43 11.07 2.54
N ILE A 187 -1.57 10.61 3.45
CA ILE A 187 -0.57 11.45 4.12
C ILE A 187 0.38 12.05 3.08
N GLN A 188 0.89 11.27 2.13
CA GLN A 188 1.79 11.73 1.09
C GLN A 188 1.11 12.60 0.00
N LEU A 189 -0.21 12.54 -0.13
CA LEU A 189 -1.02 13.43 -0.99
C LEU A 189 -1.37 14.74 -0.30
N SER A 190 -1.21 14.82 1.01
CA SER A 190 -1.46 16.02 1.80
C SER A 190 -0.24 16.97 1.79
N VAL A 191 -0.40 18.13 2.41
CA VAL A 191 0.70 19.09 2.68
C VAL A 191 1.37 18.84 4.01
N TRP A 192 1.04 17.75 4.69
CA TRP A 192 1.66 17.41 5.96
C TRP A 192 3.15 17.06 5.79
N ASN A 193 3.94 17.50 6.73
CA ASN A 193 5.32 17.11 6.91
C ASN A 193 5.61 17.01 8.43
N PRO A 194 6.74 16.42 8.87
CA PRO A 194 7.02 16.18 10.28
C PRO A 194 7.08 17.43 11.18
N GLU A 195 7.20 18.62 10.62
CA GLU A 195 7.22 19.88 11.38
C GLU A 195 5.83 20.43 11.69
N ARG A 196 4.80 19.94 10.99
CA ARG A 196 3.40 20.36 11.15
C ARG A 196 2.66 19.44 12.10
N VAL A 197 1.74 20.03 12.87
CA VAL A 197 0.79 19.25 13.66
C VAL A 197 -0.13 18.45 12.74
N LEU A 198 -0.36 17.17 13.07
CA LEU A 198 -1.36 16.31 12.44
C LEU A 198 -2.39 15.88 13.46
N ILE A 199 -3.66 15.98 13.12
CA ILE A 199 -4.77 15.45 13.93
C ILE A 199 -5.65 14.56 13.06
N ASP A 200 -6.01 13.39 13.60
CA ASP A 200 -7.09 12.56 13.10
C ASP A 200 -8.22 12.52 14.14
N PRO A 201 -9.32 13.29 13.95
CA PRO A 201 -10.41 13.39 14.93
C PRO A 201 -11.41 12.23 14.88
N PHE A 202 -11.22 11.25 13.99
CA PHE A 202 -11.98 10.01 13.87
C PHE A 202 -11.02 8.83 13.70
N CYS A 203 -10.01 8.74 14.56
CA CYS A 203 -8.84 7.89 14.33
C CYS A 203 -9.14 6.38 14.38
N GLY A 204 -10.25 5.98 14.96
CA GLY A 204 -10.59 4.58 15.12
C GLY A 204 -9.45 3.80 15.77
N SER A 205 -8.97 2.77 15.10
CA SER A 205 -7.82 1.95 15.54
C SER A 205 -6.43 2.59 15.28
N GLY A 206 -6.37 3.88 14.93
CA GLY A 206 -5.14 4.66 14.86
C GLY A 206 -4.32 4.50 13.57
N THR A 207 -4.88 3.98 12.48
CA THR A 207 -4.10 3.70 11.25
C THR A 207 -3.42 4.94 10.69
N ILE A 208 -4.14 6.06 10.51
CA ILE A 208 -3.57 7.29 9.95
C ILE A 208 -2.49 7.89 10.87
N PRO A 209 -2.69 8.05 12.19
CA PRO A 209 -1.65 8.50 13.11
C PRO A 209 -0.40 7.61 13.12
N VAL A 210 -0.57 6.27 13.08
CA VAL A 210 0.55 5.33 13.05
C VAL A 210 1.34 5.45 11.75
N GLU A 211 0.68 5.43 10.59
CA GLU A 211 1.36 5.59 9.28
C GLU A 211 2.04 6.97 9.17
N ALA A 212 1.44 8.04 9.72
CA ALA A 212 2.07 9.36 9.79
C ALA A 212 3.35 9.35 10.62
N SER A 213 3.34 8.66 11.76
CA SER A 213 4.53 8.51 12.60
C SER A 213 5.63 7.70 11.90
N LEU A 214 5.28 6.59 11.25
CA LEU A 214 6.23 5.81 10.46
C LEU A 214 6.86 6.64 9.31
N ILE A 215 6.06 7.46 8.63
CA ILE A 215 6.56 8.38 7.60
C ILE A 215 7.44 9.48 8.22
N GLY A 216 6.98 10.08 9.32
CA GLY A 216 7.67 11.17 9.98
C GLY A 216 9.04 10.77 10.55
N LEU A 217 9.17 9.57 11.07
CA LEU A 217 10.40 9.01 11.61
C LEU A 217 11.25 8.29 10.56
N ASP A 218 10.81 8.21 9.33
CA ASP A 218 11.40 7.42 8.23
C ASP A 218 11.60 5.94 8.58
N ILE A 219 10.67 5.36 9.36
CA ILE A 219 10.65 3.93 9.65
C ILE A 219 10.08 3.19 8.43
N ALA A 220 10.83 2.22 7.89
CA ALA A 220 10.39 1.43 6.76
C ALA A 220 9.19 0.54 7.13
N PRO A 221 8.07 0.57 6.38
CA PRO A 221 6.84 -0.13 6.77
C PRO A 221 6.95 -1.66 6.74
N GLY A 222 7.91 -2.19 6.00
CA GLY A 222 8.16 -3.63 5.85
C GLY A 222 9.26 -4.18 6.75
N MET A 223 9.88 -3.36 7.62
CA MET A 223 11.07 -3.76 8.35
C MET A 223 10.80 -4.91 9.36
N ASN A 224 9.60 -4.98 9.93
CA ASN A 224 9.22 -5.96 10.96
C ASN A 224 8.37 -7.12 10.41
N ARG A 225 8.49 -7.44 9.12
CA ARG A 225 7.78 -8.57 8.50
C ARG A 225 8.67 -9.31 7.52
N ASN A 226 8.28 -10.56 7.19
CA ASN A 226 8.94 -11.36 6.17
C ASN A 226 8.20 -11.25 4.82
N PHE A 227 8.92 -11.57 3.76
CA PHE A 227 8.41 -11.56 2.39
C PHE A 227 8.61 -12.92 1.72
N ALA A 228 7.77 -13.25 0.74
CA ALA A 228 7.85 -14.53 0.03
C ALA A 228 9.22 -14.73 -0.62
N CYS A 229 9.82 -13.69 -1.18
CA CYS A 229 11.11 -13.78 -1.86
C CYS A 229 12.26 -14.23 -0.94
N GLU A 230 12.15 -14.06 0.37
CA GLU A 230 13.19 -14.51 1.33
C GLU A 230 13.23 -16.03 1.47
N GLN A 231 12.16 -16.73 1.04
CA GLN A 231 12.06 -18.18 1.03
C GLN A 231 12.60 -18.81 -0.28
N PHE A 232 12.92 -18.01 -1.30
CA PHE A 232 13.43 -18.50 -2.56
C PHE A 232 14.87 -19.03 -2.36
N ALA A 233 15.01 -20.36 -2.37
CA ALA A 233 16.27 -21.02 -2.00
C ALA A 233 17.42 -20.71 -2.98
N ASN A 234 17.10 -20.41 -4.23
CA ASN A 234 18.01 -20.07 -5.32
C ASN A 234 18.24 -18.57 -5.52
N ALA A 235 17.84 -17.73 -4.55
CA ALA A 235 18.01 -16.28 -4.59
C ALA A 235 19.12 -15.79 -3.64
N PRO A 236 19.72 -14.60 -3.92
CA PRO A 236 20.70 -13.98 -3.03
C PRO A 236 20.14 -13.71 -1.64
N LYS A 237 20.96 -13.85 -0.60
CA LYS A 237 20.61 -13.50 0.78
C LYS A 237 20.96 -12.04 1.04
N VAL A 238 19.97 -11.15 0.88
CA VAL A 238 20.14 -9.68 0.94
C VAL A 238 19.42 -9.02 2.10
N ARG A 239 18.74 -9.82 2.96
CA ARG A 239 17.91 -9.30 4.06
C ARG A 239 18.69 -8.40 5.02
N GLU A 240 19.85 -8.84 5.49
CA GLU A 240 20.66 -8.12 6.47
C GLU A 240 21.02 -6.72 5.95
N LYS A 241 21.52 -6.64 4.72
CA LYS A 241 21.88 -5.36 4.08
C LYS A 241 20.71 -4.38 3.98
N VAL A 242 19.53 -4.87 3.57
CA VAL A 242 18.32 -4.05 3.45
C VAL A 242 17.80 -3.63 4.83
N GLN A 243 17.94 -4.51 5.83
CA GLN A 243 17.58 -4.21 7.22
C GLN A 243 18.47 -3.12 7.81
N ASP A 244 19.78 -3.19 7.59
CA ASP A 244 20.75 -2.18 8.04
C ASP A 244 20.45 -0.82 7.41
N GLU A 245 20.14 -0.77 6.10
CA GLU A 245 19.70 0.46 5.45
C GLU A 245 18.44 1.02 6.12
N ALA A 246 17.45 0.16 6.41
CA ALA A 246 16.21 0.58 7.04
C ALA A 246 16.44 1.16 8.45
N GLU A 247 17.31 0.52 9.25
CA GLU A 247 17.68 1.01 10.60
C GLU A 247 18.42 2.36 10.57
N GLN A 248 19.37 2.52 9.64
CA GLN A 248 20.15 3.75 9.50
C GLN A 248 19.30 4.95 9.09
N ARG A 249 18.17 4.73 8.42
CA ARG A 249 17.27 5.81 7.98
C ARG A 249 16.38 6.36 9.08
N ILE A 250 16.19 5.63 10.18
CA ILE A 250 15.27 6.03 11.26
C ILE A 250 15.73 7.33 11.92
N LYS A 251 14.85 8.31 11.96
CA LYS A 251 15.04 9.62 12.60
C LYS A 251 14.58 9.59 14.05
N ARG A 252 15.34 8.90 14.93
CA ARG A 252 14.98 8.65 16.33
C ARG A 252 14.79 9.93 17.15
N ASP A 253 15.57 10.97 16.86
CA ASP A 253 15.55 12.24 17.62
C ASP A 253 14.44 13.19 17.16
N ARG A 254 13.69 12.82 16.11
CA ARG A 254 12.65 13.70 15.57
C ARG A 254 11.44 13.73 16.48
N GLN A 255 11.03 14.92 16.90
CA GLN A 255 9.81 15.14 17.65
C GLN A 255 8.63 15.35 16.69
N LEU A 256 7.60 14.51 16.80
CA LEU A 256 6.37 14.63 16.00
C LEU A 256 5.25 15.20 16.87
N ARG A 257 4.32 15.90 16.23
CA ARG A 257 3.10 16.42 16.86
C ARG A 257 1.89 15.81 16.17
N ILE A 258 1.60 14.56 16.54
CA ILE A 258 0.53 13.76 15.97
C ILE A 258 -0.46 13.41 17.07
N SER A 259 -1.75 13.63 16.82
CA SER A 259 -2.83 13.26 17.74
C SER A 259 -3.91 12.47 17.02
N GLY A 260 -4.46 11.48 17.69
CA GLY A 260 -5.61 10.71 17.26
C GLY A 260 -6.73 10.77 18.30
N PHE A 261 -7.91 11.17 17.89
CA PHE A 261 -9.09 11.24 18.76
C PHE A 261 -10.19 10.34 18.23
N ASP A 262 -10.93 9.74 19.14
CA ASP A 262 -12.14 8.98 18.83
C ASP A 262 -13.06 8.98 20.04
N ILE A 263 -14.36 9.00 19.82
CA ILE A 263 -15.35 8.94 20.90
C ILE A 263 -15.40 7.54 21.55
N ASN A 264 -14.99 6.52 20.78
CA ASN A 264 -14.99 5.13 21.22
C ASN A 264 -13.73 4.79 22.03
N LYS A 265 -13.91 4.54 23.32
CA LYS A 265 -12.82 4.16 24.25
C LYS A 265 -12.08 2.87 23.83
N ASP A 266 -12.78 1.90 23.25
CA ASP A 266 -12.15 0.64 22.84
C ASP A 266 -11.35 0.79 21.56
N ALA A 267 -11.78 1.68 20.66
CA ALA A 267 -10.98 2.08 19.50
C ALA A 267 -9.64 2.74 19.94
N ILE A 268 -9.68 3.64 20.91
CA ILE A 268 -8.47 4.28 21.46
C ILE A 268 -7.53 3.26 22.13
N LYS A 269 -8.07 2.31 22.91
CA LYS A 269 -7.25 1.22 23.49
C LYS A 269 -6.56 0.39 22.39
N LEU A 270 -7.27 0.14 21.30
CA LEU A 270 -6.72 -0.60 20.16
C LEU A 270 -5.66 0.23 19.42
N ALA A 271 -5.89 1.53 19.23
CA ALA A 271 -4.93 2.46 18.62
C ALA A 271 -3.60 2.50 19.41
N LEU A 272 -3.67 2.56 20.74
CA LEU A 272 -2.49 2.50 21.61
C LEU A 272 -1.70 1.19 21.43
N LYS A 273 -2.38 0.03 21.36
CA LYS A 273 -1.74 -1.27 21.10
C LYS A 273 -1.09 -1.33 19.72
N HIS A 274 -1.74 -0.78 18.70
CA HIS A 274 -1.19 -0.75 17.35
C HIS A 274 0.04 0.16 17.26
N ALA A 275 0.01 1.33 17.89
CA ALA A 275 1.15 2.24 17.96
C ALA A 275 2.34 1.65 18.74
N GLU A 276 2.07 0.92 19.84
CA GLU A 276 3.10 0.21 20.61
C GLU A 276 3.78 -0.88 19.75
N ARG A 277 3.01 -1.69 19.02
CA ARG A 277 3.54 -2.71 18.12
C ARG A 277 4.29 -2.14 16.92
N ALA A 278 3.86 -0.99 16.44
CA ALA A 278 4.55 -0.25 15.38
C ALA A 278 5.82 0.48 15.88
N GLY A 279 6.08 0.48 17.20
CA GLY A 279 7.21 1.17 17.82
C GLY A 279 7.12 2.70 17.78
N VAL A 280 5.89 3.26 17.71
CA VAL A 280 5.67 4.71 17.56
C VAL A 280 4.74 5.30 18.62
N LYS A 281 4.45 4.57 19.70
CA LYS A 281 3.51 4.97 20.75
C LYS A 281 3.85 6.33 21.36
N ASP A 282 5.12 6.59 21.60
CA ASP A 282 5.58 7.82 22.25
C ASP A 282 5.53 9.04 21.32
N ASN A 283 5.28 8.83 20.05
CA ASN A 283 5.18 9.87 19.02
C ASN A 283 3.74 10.30 18.72
N ILE A 284 2.74 9.67 19.37
CA ILE A 284 1.32 9.91 19.09
C ILE A 284 0.56 10.13 20.39
N HIS A 285 -0.18 11.22 20.46
CA HIS A 285 -1.14 11.44 21.55
C HIS A 285 -2.51 10.88 21.16
N PHE A 286 -2.95 9.80 21.83
CA PHE A 286 -4.30 9.25 21.68
C PHE A 286 -5.19 9.61 22.86
N GLN A 287 -6.40 10.08 22.58
CA GLN A 287 -7.36 10.47 23.62
C GLN A 287 -8.80 10.12 23.21
N VAL A 288 -9.61 9.68 24.18
CA VAL A 288 -11.06 9.58 24.00
C VAL A 288 -11.63 10.99 24.01
N GLN A 289 -12.12 11.44 22.86
CA GLN A 289 -12.62 12.80 22.68
C GLN A 289 -13.64 12.86 21.55
N ASP A 290 -14.72 13.60 21.75
CA ASP A 290 -15.63 13.94 20.65
C ASP A 290 -14.97 14.97 19.72
N MET A 291 -15.11 14.77 18.42
CA MET A 291 -14.62 15.69 17.39
C MET A 291 -15.17 17.12 17.60
N ARG A 292 -16.37 17.25 18.18
CA ARG A 292 -16.99 18.56 18.46
C ARG A 292 -16.19 19.42 19.43
N ASP A 293 -15.39 18.77 20.30
CA ASP A 293 -14.52 19.42 21.29
C ASP A 293 -13.11 19.70 20.77
N LEU A 294 -12.88 19.47 19.45
CA LEU A 294 -11.58 19.68 18.85
C LEU A 294 -11.18 21.16 18.90
N SER A 295 -10.03 21.41 19.47
CA SER A 295 -9.37 22.72 19.49
C SER A 295 -7.86 22.56 19.35
N SER A 296 -7.17 23.58 18.91
CA SER A 296 -5.71 23.59 18.82
C SER A 296 -5.16 25.00 19.06
N LYS A 297 -4.04 25.06 19.80
CA LYS A 297 -3.26 26.30 19.97
C LYS A 297 -2.25 26.52 18.83
N TYR A 298 -2.13 25.58 17.92
CA TYR A 298 -1.21 25.64 16.80
C TYR A 298 -1.95 26.12 15.54
N ALA A 299 -1.34 27.03 14.81
CA ALA A 299 -1.77 27.40 13.45
C ALA A 299 -1.15 26.47 12.39
N HIS A 300 -1.68 26.51 11.19
CA HIS A 300 -1.20 25.76 10.01
C HIS A 300 -1.10 24.25 10.19
N GLY A 301 -1.90 23.66 11.09
CA GLY A 301 -1.98 22.21 11.26
C GLY A 301 -2.62 21.50 10.06
N VAL A 302 -2.68 20.18 10.15
CA VAL A 302 -3.29 19.32 9.12
C VAL A 302 -4.21 18.31 9.78
N ILE A 303 -5.44 18.24 9.34
CA ILE A 303 -6.35 17.14 9.63
C ILE A 303 -6.32 16.16 8.47
N ILE A 304 -6.08 14.88 8.75
CA ILE A 304 -6.23 13.78 7.80
C ILE A 304 -7.07 12.71 8.45
N THR A 305 -8.22 12.39 7.86
CA THR A 305 -9.19 11.54 8.56
C THR A 305 -10.04 10.70 7.62
N ASN A 306 -10.57 9.61 8.17
CA ASN A 306 -11.57 8.73 7.58
C ASN A 306 -12.82 8.76 8.48
N PRO A 307 -13.66 9.80 8.36
CA PRO A 307 -14.85 9.92 9.21
C PRO A 307 -15.83 8.78 8.92
N PRO A 308 -16.75 8.46 9.85
CA PRO A 308 -17.74 7.41 9.64
C PRO A 308 -18.58 7.69 8.39
N TYR A 309 -18.88 6.63 7.64
CA TYR A 309 -19.77 6.64 6.47
C TYR A 309 -20.46 5.30 6.31
N GLY A 310 -21.61 5.29 5.63
CA GLY A 310 -22.41 4.11 5.37
C GLY A 310 -23.42 3.80 6.48
N GLU A 311 -24.54 3.19 6.08
CA GLU A 311 -25.72 2.92 6.93
C GLU A 311 -25.46 1.94 8.08
N ARG A 312 -24.35 1.17 8.02
CA ARG A 312 -23.99 0.21 9.07
C ARG A 312 -23.45 0.86 10.34
N LEU A 313 -22.86 2.06 10.21
CA LEU A 313 -22.17 2.74 11.32
C LEU A 313 -23.04 3.83 11.97
N MET A 314 -23.93 4.48 11.20
CA MET A 314 -24.71 5.63 11.68
C MET A 314 -25.93 5.86 10.79
N LYS A 315 -27.06 6.34 11.38
CA LYS A 315 -28.21 6.76 10.62
C LYS A 315 -27.88 7.98 9.77
N GLU A 316 -28.51 8.10 8.60
CA GLU A 316 -28.16 9.16 7.62
C GLU A 316 -28.29 10.58 8.19
N ASP A 317 -29.29 10.87 9.00
CA ASP A 317 -29.48 12.21 9.57
C ASP A 317 -28.46 12.53 10.67
N GLU A 318 -28.03 11.54 11.44
CA GLU A 318 -26.93 11.68 12.41
C GLU A 318 -25.61 11.94 11.68
N LEU A 319 -25.36 11.23 10.58
CA LEU A 319 -24.19 11.41 9.73
C LEU A 319 -24.14 12.84 9.12
N LYS A 320 -25.27 13.33 8.62
CA LYS A 320 -25.40 14.70 8.10
C LYS A 320 -25.12 15.74 9.18
N ALA A 321 -25.62 15.51 10.40
CA ALA A 321 -25.37 16.39 11.56
C ALA A 321 -23.88 16.38 11.93
N LEU A 322 -23.25 15.19 11.99
CA LEU A 322 -21.82 15.03 12.27
C LEU A 322 -20.96 15.82 11.26
N TYR A 323 -21.26 15.73 9.97
CA TYR A 323 -20.50 16.46 8.96
C TYR A 323 -20.67 17.97 9.03
N ARG A 324 -21.87 18.47 9.41
CA ARG A 324 -22.08 19.92 9.68
C ARG A 324 -21.24 20.36 10.89
N ASP A 325 -21.21 19.56 11.93
CA ASP A 325 -20.42 19.86 13.13
C ASP A 325 -18.92 19.83 12.79
N PHE A 326 -18.48 18.87 12.00
CA PHE A 326 -17.08 18.77 11.56
C PHE A 326 -16.66 20.01 10.76
N GLY A 327 -17.50 20.46 9.82
CA GLY A 327 -17.24 21.70 9.08
C GLY A 327 -17.17 22.93 9.98
N ARG A 328 -18.10 23.05 10.95
CA ARG A 328 -18.11 24.18 11.92
C ARG A 328 -16.88 24.20 12.84
N VAL A 329 -16.45 23.04 13.30
CA VAL A 329 -15.29 22.91 14.18
C VAL A 329 -14.00 23.23 13.43
N THR A 330 -13.82 22.65 12.26
CA THR A 330 -12.61 22.88 11.46
C THR A 330 -12.48 24.32 10.96
N ALA A 331 -13.60 25.02 10.72
CA ALA A 331 -13.62 26.44 10.35
C ALA A 331 -13.07 27.37 11.46
N LYS A 332 -13.00 26.91 12.71
CA LYS A 332 -12.45 27.68 13.84
C LYS A 332 -10.93 27.47 14.02
N LEU A 333 -10.34 26.52 13.29
CA LEU A 333 -8.91 26.24 13.37
C LEU A 333 -8.16 27.20 12.45
N ASP A 334 -7.17 27.89 13.01
CA ASP A 334 -6.41 28.92 12.31
C ASP A 334 -5.50 28.32 11.23
N GLU A 335 -5.78 28.63 9.96
CA GLU A 335 -5.01 28.20 8.78
C GLU A 335 -4.77 26.66 8.69
N TRP A 336 -5.76 25.86 9.07
CA TRP A 336 -5.64 24.40 8.99
C TRP A 336 -6.12 23.86 7.65
N CYS A 337 -5.32 22.93 7.08
CA CYS A 337 -5.73 22.10 5.96
C CYS A 337 -6.53 20.88 6.45
N VAL A 338 -7.59 20.51 5.74
CA VAL A 338 -8.42 19.34 6.07
C VAL A 338 -8.46 18.38 4.89
N TYR A 339 -8.18 17.12 5.18
CA TYR A 339 -8.21 16.02 4.24
C TYR A 339 -9.12 14.92 4.78
N ALA A 340 -10.23 14.68 4.09
CA ALA A 340 -11.20 13.66 4.51
C ALA A 340 -11.49 12.67 3.37
N ILE A 341 -11.44 11.36 3.69
CA ILE A 341 -11.84 10.33 2.74
C ILE A 341 -13.20 9.75 3.15
N THR A 342 -14.14 9.68 2.21
CA THR A 342 -15.46 9.09 2.45
C THR A 342 -16.10 8.60 1.16
N SER A 343 -16.92 7.56 1.22
CA SER A 343 -17.79 7.14 0.11
C SER A 343 -19.11 7.90 0.07
N TYR A 344 -19.43 8.70 1.09
CA TYR A 344 -20.66 9.47 1.13
C TYR A 344 -20.62 10.66 0.18
N ARG A 345 -21.40 10.61 -0.89
CA ARG A 345 -21.39 11.64 -1.97
C ARG A 345 -21.87 13.02 -1.52
N GLY A 346 -22.65 13.09 -0.44
CA GLY A 346 -23.16 14.35 0.13
C GLY A 346 -22.20 15.09 1.06
N PHE A 347 -20.97 14.62 1.24
CA PHE A 347 -20.03 15.15 2.23
C PHE A 347 -19.81 16.65 2.13
N GLU A 348 -19.46 17.20 0.95
CA GLU A 348 -19.22 18.64 0.76
C GLU A 348 -20.43 19.51 1.17
N LYS A 349 -21.64 19.05 0.79
CA LYS A 349 -22.89 19.76 1.11
C LYS A 349 -23.06 19.94 2.61
N TYR A 350 -22.81 18.89 3.39
CA TYR A 350 -23.01 18.92 4.84
C TYR A 350 -21.81 19.46 5.59
N PHE A 351 -20.60 19.29 5.08
CA PHE A 351 -19.39 19.95 5.58
C PHE A 351 -19.45 21.48 5.45
N GLY A 352 -20.28 21.97 4.50
CA GLY A 352 -20.60 23.40 4.37
C GLY A 352 -19.55 24.22 3.61
N ARG A 353 -18.57 23.57 2.98
CA ARG A 353 -17.55 24.19 2.15
C ARG A 353 -17.26 23.29 0.94
N ARG A 354 -17.05 23.90 -0.23
CA ARG A 354 -16.57 23.19 -1.42
C ARG A 354 -15.08 22.87 -1.25
N ALA A 355 -14.68 21.65 -1.62
CA ALA A 355 -13.29 21.25 -1.58
C ALA A 355 -12.47 21.92 -2.69
N ASP A 356 -11.23 22.30 -2.38
CA ASP A 356 -10.29 22.84 -3.36
C ASP A 356 -9.87 21.76 -4.37
N LYS A 357 -9.86 20.49 -3.93
CA LYS A 357 -9.56 19.34 -4.77
C LYS A 357 -10.28 18.10 -4.27
N VAL A 358 -10.75 17.28 -5.21
CA VAL A 358 -11.31 15.96 -4.91
C VAL A 358 -10.58 14.92 -5.75
N ARG A 359 -10.19 13.80 -5.12
CA ARG A 359 -9.59 12.66 -5.80
C ARG A 359 -10.42 11.41 -5.55
N LYS A 360 -10.63 10.60 -6.57
CA LYS A 360 -11.15 9.25 -6.40
C LYS A 360 -10.04 8.35 -5.91
N LEU A 361 -10.28 7.66 -4.81
CA LEU A 361 -9.40 6.65 -4.23
C LEU A 361 -10.23 5.41 -3.89
N TYR A 362 -9.58 4.29 -3.66
CA TYR A 362 -10.24 3.03 -3.39
C TYR A 362 -9.78 2.43 -2.06
N ASN A 363 -10.72 2.25 -1.12
CA ASN A 363 -10.49 1.47 0.09
C ASN A 363 -10.97 0.03 -0.13
N SER A 364 -10.06 -0.86 -0.51
CA SER A 364 -10.38 -2.16 -1.10
C SER A 364 -11.13 -1.98 -2.43
N GLU A 365 -12.36 -2.45 -2.53
CA GLU A 365 -13.23 -2.31 -3.71
C GLU A 365 -14.15 -1.08 -3.61
N LEU A 366 -14.20 -0.42 -2.46
CA LEU A 366 -15.08 0.71 -2.23
C LEU A 366 -14.48 1.99 -2.81
N GLU A 367 -15.17 2.58 -3.78
CA GLU A 367 -14.84 3.90 -4.31
C GLU A 367 -15.13 4.97 -3.25
N CYS A 368 -14.13 5.79 -2.95
CA CYS A 368 -14.20 6.91 -2.02
C CYS A 368 -13.71 8.19 -2.67
N ASN A 369 -14.24 9.32 -2.23
CA ASN A 369 -13.73 10.63 -2.55
C ASN A 369 -12.78 11.11 -1.43
N PHE A 370 -11.60 11.55 -1.81
CA PHE A 370 -10.63 12.20 -0.93
C PHE A 370 -10.72 13.71 -1.15
N TYR A 371 -11.43 14.36 -0.26
CA TYR A 371 -11.66 15.79 -0.25
C TYR A 371 -10.49 16.52 0.38
N GLN A 372 -10.03 17.59 -0.24
CA GLN A 372 -8.87 18.38 0.19
C GLN A 372 -9.31 19.85 0.33
N TYR A 373 -9.24 20.36 1.54
CA TYR A 373 -9.50 21.74 1.89
C TYR A 373 -8.18 22.38 2.30
N LEU A 374 -7.71 23.31 1.49
CA LEU A 374 -6.40 23.93 1.67
C LEU A 374 -6.55 25.25 2.42
N ALA A 375 -5.53 25.58 3.18
CA ALA A 375 -5.33 26.86 3.83
C ALA A 375 -4.02 27.49 3.36
N SER A 376 -3.77 28.74 3.72
CA SER A 376 -2.52 29.43 3.41
C SER A 376 -1.32 28.64 3.97
N PRO A 377 -0.22 28.53 3.21
CA PRO A 377 0.98 27.90 3.71
C PRO A 377 1.55 28.69 4.90
N PRO A 378 2.23 28.01 5.86
CA PRO A 378 2.91 28.71 6.93
C PRO A 378 3.93 29.70 6.38
N PRO A 379 4.17 30.83 7.06
CA PRO A 379 5.17 31.80 6.67
C PRO A 379 6.55 31.10 6.56
N LYS A 380 7.34 31.49 5.57
CA LYS A 380 8.70 30.96 5.41
C LYS A 380 9.52 31.34 6.64
N ARG A 381 10.25 30.39 7.22
CA ARG A 381 11.29 30.73 8.19
C ARG A 381 12.42 31.39 7.42
N ASP A 382 12.91 32.53 7.93
CA ASP A 382 14.06 33.23 7.38
C ASP A 382 15.24 32.23 7.28
N GLY A 383 15.75 32.03 6.06
CA GLY A 383 16.90 31.16 5.76
C GLY A 383 16.64 29.89 4.93
N GLN A 384 15.41 29.57 4.53
CA GLN A 384 15.14 28.47 3.59
C GLN A 384 14.92 28.99 2.15
N THR A 385 15.99 28.93 1.35
CA THR A 385 15.89 28.94 -0.13
C THR A 385 15.24 27.65 -0.62
N ARG A 386 14.44 27.76 -1.68
CA ARG A 386 13.70 26.63 -2.32
C ARG A 386 14.60 25.53 -2.83
#